data_ea000ca403be9133dde59a64b1e1fad0
#
_entry.id   ea000ca403be9133dde59a64b1e1fad0
#
_cell.length_a   1.000
_cell.length_b   1.000
_cell.length_c   1.000
_cell.angle_alpha   90.00
_cell.angle_beta   90.00
_cell.angle_gamma   90.00
#
_symmetry.space_group_name_H-M   'P 1'
#
loop_
_entity.id
_entity.type
_entity.pdbx_description
1 polymer ?
#
loop_
_entity_poly.entity_id
_entity_poly.type
_entity_poly.pdbx_seq_one_letter_code
_entity_poly.pdbx_strand_id
1 'polypeptide(L)'
;MKNVLAIALFPVVVFITLCNQNHKTVLSTDEFQELSDDSLLSFVQFKTLQYFIDGAEPVSGMARERYHIDGIYSENDINVITTGGSGFGIMAIIAGIDRGFISRQEGVSILWKIVNFLTGADRFHGAFPHWLYGETGKVKPFSSKDDGADIVETAYLMQGLLTARQYLMKGSSDEQKLAGKIDSLWKAVEWDWFTRGGEDVLYWHWSPDYGWEMNHQVRGYNECLILYILAASSPSHSIGPDVYHKGWAKGGDINGYTSPYGYTLRLKHDGAPEYGGPLFWAHYSYFGLDPRLLKDIYADYWQENVNHTLINWKWCSLNPCGYKGYSENCWGLTASYSPRGYFAHRPGPGTDLGVISPTAAIASIPYTPDKSMAAIRHFYFELGSKIWGKYGFYDAFSEQADWFPQRYLAIDEGPIVVMIENYRTGLLWNLFMSCPEVKAGLKKLGFELIK
;
A
#
# COMPACT_ATOMS: atom_id res chain seq x y z
N MET A 1 -43.11 65.92 -8.27
CA MET A 1 -43.08 64.85 -9.29
C MET A 1 -41.89 63.95 -9.00
N LYS A 2 -42.14 62.80 -8.41
CA LYS A 2 -41.10 61.82 -8.05
C LYS A 2 -41.37 60.58 -8.89
N ASN A 3 -40.49 60.23 -9.81
CA ASN A 3 -40.54 59.01 -10.59
C ASN A 3 -39.96 57.87 -9.77
N VAL A 4 -40.78 56.84 -9.53
CA VAL A 4 -40.41 55.60 -8.92
C VAL A 4 -40.13 54.60 -10.06
N LEU A 5 -38.87 54.14 -10.14
CA LEU A 5 -38.48 53.12 -11.11
C LEU A 5 -38.72 51.73 -10.48
N ALA A 6 -39.64 50.96 -11.01
CA ALA A 6 -39.92 49.59 -10.58
C ALA A 6 -38.94 48.66 -11.36
N ILE A 7 -38.10 47.95 -10.60
CA ILE A 7 -37.23 46.88 -11.16
C ILE A 7 -38.01 45.55 -11.09
N ALA A 8 -38.32 45.06 -12.29
CA ALA A 8 -38.97 43.76 -12.43
C ALA A 8 -37.89 42.64 -12.36
N LEU A 9 -37.92 41.79 -11.36
CA LEU A 9 -37.17 40.55 -11.25
C LEU A 9 -37.83 39.48 -12.12
N PHE A 10 -37.22 39.08 -13.22
CA PHE A 10 -37.59 37.87 -13.95
C PHE A 10 -36.88 36.66 -13.34
N PRO A 11 -37.59 35.55 -13.01
CA PRO A 11 -36.93 34.31 -12.63
C PRO A 11 -36.35 33.67 -13.91
N VAL A 12 -35.05 33.46 -13.93
CA VAL A 12 -34.39 32.61 -14.95
C VAL A 12 -34.67 31.16 -14.62
N VAL A 13 -35.61 30.55 -15.34
CA VAL A 13 -35.84 29.11 -15.32
C VAL A 13 -34.76 28.46 -16.18
N VAL A 14 -33.76 27.86 -15.58
CA VAL A 14 -32.76 27.05 -16.29
C VAL A 14 -33.37 25.69 -16.56
N PHE A 15 -33.73 25.43 -17.82
CA PHE A 15 -34.02 24.09 -18.30
C PHE A 15 -32.72 23.28 -18.34
N ILE A 16 -32.57 22.33 -17.41
CA ILE A 16 -31.50 21.33 -17.48
C ILE A 16 -31.95 20.26 -18.45
N THR A 17 -31.41 20.30 -19.65
CA THR A 17 -31.53 19.21 -20.63
C THR A 17 -30.65 18.08 -20.15
N LEU A 18 -31.25 16.97 -19.75
CA LEU A 18 -30.57 15.69 -19.42
C LEU A 18 -29.97 15.12 -20.70
N CYS A 19 -28.72 15.48 -21.01
CA CYS A 19 -27.87 14.70 -21.90
C CYS A 19 -27.08 13.72 -21.08
N ASN A 20 -27.20 12.45 -21.44
CA ASN A 20 -26.47 11.31 -20.91
C ASN A 20 -24.95 11.54 -21.13
N GLN A 21 -24.26 12.12 -20.16
CA GLN A 21 -22.80 12.23 -20.13
C GLN A 21 -22.32 11.62 -18.80
N ASN A 22 -21.33 10.76 -18.93
CA ASN A 22 -20.57 10.13 -17.85
C ASN A 22 -20.39 11.10 -16.68
N HIS A 23 -20.97 10.76 -15.53
CA HIS A 23 -20.80 11.56 -14.32
C HIS A 23 -19.32 11.57 -13.91
N LYS A 24 -18.60 12.62 -14.26
CA LYS A 24 -17.44 13.03 -13.45
C LYS A 24 -18.01 13.48 -12.12
N THR A 25 -17.84 12.68 -11.08
CA THR A 25 -18.14 13.11 -9.73
C THR A 25 -17.11 14.18 -9.36
N VAL A 26 -17.44 15.44 -9.61
CA VAL A 26 -16.69 16.58 -9.08
C VAL A 26 -17.02 16.62 -7.60
N LEU A 27 -16.13 16.08 -6.78
CA LEU A 27 -16.23 16.19 -5.33
C LEU A 27 -16.02 17.68 -4.94
N SER A 28 -16.95 18.22 -4.15
CA SER A 28 -16.86 19.62 -3.69
C SER A 28 -15.62 19.77 -2.80
N THR A 29 -15.00 20.94 -2.86
CA THR A 29 -13.82 21.28 -2.06
C THR A 29 -14.16 21.82 -0.66
N ASP A 30 -15.44 21.78 -0.26
CA ASP A 30 -15.85 22.22 1.06
C ASP A 30 -15.42 21.18 2.09
N GLU A 31 -14.34 21.47 2.77
CA GLU A 31 -13.74 20.62 3.81
C GLU A 31 -14.67 20.50 5.02
N PHE A 32 -14.73 19.29 5.61
CA PHE A 32 -15.46 18.96 6.85
C PHE A 32 -16.99 19.08 6.76
N GLN A 33 -17.59 18.97 5.57
CA GLN A 33 -19.03 18.80 5.44
C GLN A 33 -19.47 17.41 5.91
N GLU A 34 -20.73 17.31 6.39
CA GLU A 34 -21.33 16.02 6.71
C GLU A 34 -21.51 15.19 5.45
N LEU A 35 -20.71 14.11 5.30
CA LEU A 35 -20.71 13.20 4.17
C LEU A 35 -21.28 11.85 4.58
N SER A 36 -21.99 11.20 3.64
CA SER A 36 -22.29 9.78 3.80
C SER A 36 -20.99 8.96 3.79
N ASP A 37 -21.02 7.74 4.35
CA ASP A 37 -19.85 6.86 4.39
C ASP A 37 -19.27 6.61 2.99
N ASP A 38 -20.12 6.36 1.99
CA ASP A 38 -19.68 6.16 0.61
C ASP A 38 -19.03 7.41 0.00
N SER A 39 -19.58 8.60 0.26
CA SER A 39 -19.03 9.87 -0.19
C SER A 39 -17.71 10.18 0.50
N LEU A 40 -17.61 9.91 1.81
CA LEU A 40 -16.38 10.11 2.57
C LEU A 40 -15.27 9.17 2.08
N LEU A 41 -15.57 7.88 1.87
CA LEU A 41 -14.60 6.93 1.29
C LEU A 41 -14.14 7.39 -0.10
N SER A 42 -15.06 7.85 -0.95
CA SER A 42 -14.72 8.35 -2.29
C SER A 42 -13.83 9.59 -2.21
N PHE A 43 -14.11 10.48 -1.26
CA PHE A 43 -13.33 11.69 -1.07
C PHE A 43 -11.92 11.41 -0.54
N VAL A 44 -11.81 10.54 0.47
CA VAL A 44 -10.51 10.08 1.01
C VAL A 44 -9.71 9.43 -0.11
N GLN A 45 -10.30 8.47 -0.83
CA GLN A 45 -9.64 7.75 -1.91
C GLN A 45 -9.16 8.70 -3.04
N PHE A 46 -10.00 9.66 -3.44
CA PHE A 46 -9.64 10.66 -4.45
C PHE A 46 -8.48 11.56 -4.01
N LYS A 47 -8.53 12.08 -2.78
CA LYS A 47 -7.49 12.97 -2.24
C LYS A 47 -6.15 12.25 -2.10
N THR A 48 -6.17 11.04 -1.59
CA THR A 48 -4.95 10.24 -1.40
C THR A 48 -4.36 9.79 -2.75
N LEU A 49 -5.20 9.50 -3.75
CA LEU A 49 -4.73 9.21 -5.12
C LEU A 49 -3.87 10.35 -5.69
N GLN A 50 -4.15 11.62 -5.34
CA GLN A 50 -3.38 12.76 -5.86
C GLN A 50 -1.90 12.73 -5.43
N TYR A 51 -1.54 12.02 -4.37
CA TYR A 51 -0.14 11.78 -4.03
C TYR A 51 0.62 11.08 -5.16
N PHE A 52 -0.02 10.14 -5.84
CA PHE A 52 0.56 9.34 -6.93
C PHE A 52 0.40 9.97 -8.32
N ILE A 53 -0.28 11.10 -8.42
CA ILE A 53 -0.49 11.83 -9.67
C ILE A 53 0.22 13.19 -9.60
N ASP A 54 -0.34 14.10 -8.84
CA ASP A 54 0.16 15.47 -8.66
C ASP A 54 1.42 15.51 -7.77
N GLY A 55 1.48 14.63 -6.77
CA GLY A 55 2.61 14.48 -5.86
C GLY A 55 3.75 13.62 -6.40
N ALA A 56 3.55 12.90 -7.52
CA ALA A 56 4.57 12.05 -8.12
C ALA A 56 5.83 12.83 -8.53
N GLU A 57 6.96 12.13 -8.63
CA GLU A 57 8.18 12.74 -9.13
C GLU A 57 8.03 13.03 -10.65
N PRO A 58 8.31 14.28 -11.11
CA PRO A 58 7.88 14.73 -12.43
C PRO A 58 8.63 14.11 -13.60
N VAL A 59 9.83 13.56 -13.44
CA VAL A 59 10.60 12.92 -14.52
C VAL A 59 10.20 11.45 -14.66
N SER A 60 10.22 10.72 -13.57
CA SER A 60 9.93 9.28 -13.53
C SER A 60 8.43 8.96 -13.57
N GLY A 61 7.59 9.83 -13.01
CA GLY A 61 6.18 9.55 -12.72
C GLY A 61 5.96 8.58 -11.55
N MET A 62 7.02 8.12 -10.90
CA MET A 62 6.97 7.23 -9.75
C MET A 62 6.63 7.98 -8.46
N ALA A 63 6.19 7.27 -7.45
CA ALA A 63 5.89 7.84 -6.16
C ALA A 63 7.15 8.37 -5.48
N ARG A 64 7.12 9.64 -5.05
CA ARG A 64 8.13 10.14 -4.11
C ARG A 64 8.10 9.25 -2.86
N GLU A 65 9.26 8.96 -2.30
CA GLU A 65 9.32 8.17 -1.07
C GLU A 65 8.57 8.90 0.04
N ARG A 66 8.78 10.22 0.15
CA ARG A 66 8.13 11.10 1.11
C ARG A 66 7.78 12.46 0.52
N TYR A 67 6.80 13.11 1.11
CA TYR A 67 6.44 14.49 0.79
C TYR A 67 6.15 15.27 2.06
N HIS A 68 6.96 16.28 2.33
CA HIS A 68 6.81 17.16 3.50
C HIS A 68 6.31 18.54 3.05
N ILE A 69 5.18 18.99 3.59
CA ILE A 69 4.60 20.30 3.24
C ILE A 69 5.48 21.43 3.76
N ASP A 70 6.14 21.22 4.91
CA ASP A 70 7.09 22.17 5.49
C ASP A 70 8.40 22.32 4.69
N GLY A 71 8.63 21.46 3.70
CA GLY A 71 9.83 21.44 2.87
C GLY A 71 11.11 21.02 3.61
N ILE A 72 11.00 20.49 4.82
CA ILE A 72 12.14 20.05 5.64
C ILE A 72 12.39 18.56 5.44
N TYR A 73 13.48 18.21 4.79
CA TYR A 73 13.91 16.84 4.54
C TYR A 73 15.20 16.55 5.27
N SER A 74 15.14 15.73 6.33
CA SER A 74 16.31 15.40 7.15
C SER A 74 17.05 14.14 6.67
N GLU A 75 16.37 13.27 5.93
CA GLU A 75 16.91 11.98 5.51
C GLU A 75 17.03 11.85 3.99
N ASN A 76 15.95 12.15 3.28
CA ASN A 76 15.88 12.10 1.82
C ASN A 76 15.36 13.42 1.26
N ASP A 77 15.83 13.81 0.09
CA ASP A 77 15.26 14.94 -0.63
C ASP A 77 13.93 14.56 -1.34
N ILE A 78 13.25 15.59 -1.83
CA ILE A 78 11.94 15.46 -2.48
C ILE A 78 11.99 14.63 -3.79
N ASN A 79 13.17 14.42 -4.40
CA ASN A 79 13.32 13.74 -5.69
C ASN A 79 13.65 12.25 -5.53
N VAL A 80 13.77 11.76 -4.30
CA VAL A 80 13.91 10.33 -4.01
C VAL A 80 12.56 9.64 -4.19
N ILE A 81 12.57 8.58 -4.99
CA ILE A 81 11.39 7.74 -5.26
C ILE A 81 11.56 6.36 -4.61
N THR A 82 10.44 5.77 -4.21
CA THR A 82 10.39 4.44 -3.61
C THR A 82 9.93 3.39 -4.62
N THR A 83 10.58 2.25 -4.62
CA THR A 83 10.26 1.14 -5.51
C THR A 83 8.93 0.50 -5.15
N GLY A 84 8.76 0.02 -3.92
CA GLY A 84 7.53 -0.65 -3.48
C GLY A 84 6.34 0.28 -3.39
N GLY A 85 6.54 1.48 -2.82
CA GLY A 85 5.48 2.49 -2.75
C GLY A 85 4.98 2.91 -4.14
N SER A 86 5.84 2.87 -5.18
CA SER A 86 5.40 3.07 -6.57
C SER A 86 4.57 1.90 -7.10
N GLY A 87 4.83 0.67 -6.66
CA GLY A 87 3.97 -0.48 -6.95
C GLY A 87 2.56 -0.28 -6.41
N PHE A 88 2.43 0.25 -5.19
CA PHE A 88 1.14 0.62 -4.60
C PHE A 88 0.48 1.77 -5.37
N GLY A 89 1.26 2.77 -5.79
CA GLY A 89 0.80 3.88 -6.63
C GLY A 89 0.26 3.43 -7.99
N ILE A 90 0.88 2.45 -8.63
CA ILE A 90 0.38 1.85 -9.88
C ILE A 90 -1.02 1.25 -9.66
N MET A 91 -1.24 0.53 -8.56
CA MET A 91 -2.56 0.00 -8.21
C MET A 91 -3.56 1.11 -7.91
N ALA A 92 -3.13 2.16 -7.23
CA ALA A 92 -3.95 3.35 -6.95
C ALA A 92 -4.38 4.06 -8.25
N ILE A 93 -3.50 4.18 -9.24
CA ILE A 93 -3.82 4.76 -10.56
C ILE A 93 -4.90 3.93 -11.26
N ILE A 94 -4.82 2.59 -11.21
CA ILE A 94 -5.86 1.71 -11.78
C ILE A 94 -7.20 1.94 -11.09
N ALA A 95 -7.22 1.98 -9.75
CA ALA A 95 -8.42 2.31 -9.00
C ALA A 95 -8.98 3.69 -9.39
N GLY A 96 -8.11 4.69 -9.57
CA GLY A 96 -8.48 6.03 -10.03
C GLY A 96 -9.13 6.06 -11.41
N ILE A 97 -8.65 5.25 -12.35
CA ILE A 97 -9.26 5.09 -13.68
C ILE A 97 -10.64 4.45 -13.55
N ASP A 98 -10.76 3.36 -12.80
CA ASP A 98 -12.01 2.61 -12.66
C ASP A 98 -13.10 3.42 -11.97
N ARG A 99 -12.71 4.22 -10.98
CA ARG A 99 -13.57 5.18 -10.28
C ARG A 99 -13.96 6.41 -11.11
N GLY A 100 -13.30 6.64 -12.25
CA GLY A 100 -13.48 7.86 -13.03
C GLY A 100 -12.91 9.12 -12.37
N PHE A 101 -12.03 8.99 -11.40
CA PHE A 101 -11.28 10.10 -10.80
C PHE A 101 -10.31 10.72 -11.78
N ILE A 102 -9.75 9.90 -12.66
CA ILE A 102 -8.94 10.31 -13.82
C ILE A 102 -9.45 9.58 -15.06
N SER A 103 -9.21 10.18 -16.24
CA SER A 103 -9.54 9.52 -17.49
C SER A 103 -8.63 8.31 -17.74
N ARG A 104 -9.13 7.30 -18.46
CA ARG A 104 -8.31 6.15 -18.87
C ARG A 104 -7.07 6.57 -19.64
N GLN A 105 -7.21 7.55 -20.54
CA GLN A 105 -6.08 8.07 -21.34
C GLN A 105 -5.00 8.67 -20.44
N GLU A 106 -5.37 9.45 -19.45
CA GLU A 106 -4.45 10.06 -18.48
C GLU A 106 -3.73 8.99 -17.65
N GLY A 107 -4.48 8.07 -17.06
CA GLY A 107 -3.89 6.99 -16.25
C GLY A 107 -2.96 6.08 -17.06
N VAL A 108 -3.34 5.72 -18.29
CA VAL A 108 -2.45 4.93 -19.18
C VAL A 108 -1.20 5.72 -19.56
N SER A 109 -1.30 7.05 -19.76
CA SER A 109 -0.13 7.89 -20.02
C SER A 109 0.84 7.91 -18.82
N ILE A 110 0.31 7.99 -17.60
CA ILE A 110 1.12 7.91 -16.37
C ILE A 110 1.82 6.53 -16.28
N LEU A 111 1.08 5.45 -16.50
CA LEU A 111 1.65 4.09 -16.48
C LEU A 111 2.74 3.91 -17.55
N TRP A 112 2.57 4.46 -18.77
CA TRP A 112 3.61 4.49 -19.80
C TRP A 112 4.88 5.20 -19.32
N LYS A 113 4.73 6.34 -18.67
CA LYS A 113 5.85 7.12 -18.14
C LYS A 113 6.64 6.31 -17.11
N ILE A 114 5.95 5.72 -16.13
CA ILE A 114 6.54 4.88 -15.09
C ILE A 114 7.29 3.68 -15.69
N VAL A 115 6.64 2.93 -16.58
CA VAL A 115 7.23 1.71 -17.17
C VAL A 115 8.42 2.03 -18.08
N ASN A 116 8.37 3.15 -18.83
CA ASN A 116 9.51 3.59 -19.63
C ASN A 116 10.69 3.98 -18.75
N PHE A 117 10.46 4.70 -17.65
CA PHE A 117 11.50 5.04 -16.69
C PHE A 117 12.14 3.77 -16.08
N LEU A 118 11.34 2.84 -15.61
CA LEU A 118 11.81 1.57 -15.04
C LEU A 118 12.65 0.75 -16.02
N THR A 119 12.40 0.85 -17.32
CA THR A 119 13.19 0.16 -18.34
C THR A 119 14.65 0.63 -18.36
N GLY A 120 14.91 1.90 -18.03
CA GLY A 120 16.24 2.51 -17.99
C GLY A 120 16.87 2.65 -16.60
N ALA A 121 16.12 2.37 -15.53
CA ALA A 121 16.60 2.50 -14.16
C ALA A 121 17.60 1.40 -13.76
N ASP A 122 18.41 1.67 -12.74
CA ASP A 122 19.34 0.69 -12.18
C ASP A 122 18.58 -0.54 -11.66
N ARG A 123 19.11 -1.70 -12.01
CA ARG A 123 18.63 -3.02 -11.58
C ARG A 123 19.81 -3.96 -11.39
N PHE A 124 19.70 -4.83 -10.41
CA PHE A 124 20.72 -5.82 -10.08
C PHE A 124 20.06 -7.21 -10.06
N HIS A 125 20.49 -8.08 -10.96
CA HIS A 125 19.79 -9.37 -11.17
C HIS A 125 18.28 -9.19 -11.43
N GLY A 126 17.95 -8.13 -12.19
CA GLY A 126 16.57 -7.77 -12.51
C GLY A 126 15.78 -7.12 -11.38
N ALA A 127 16.25 -7.17 -10.14
CA ALA A 127 15.61 -6.52 -8.99
C ALA A 127 16.00 -5.04 -8.90
N PHE A 128 15.06 -4.22 -8.46
CA PHE A 128 15.24 -2.78 -8.24
C PHE A 128 15.79 -2.50 -6.85
N PRO A 129 16.50 -1.36 -6.66
CA PRO A 129 16.87 -0.89 -5.34
C PRO A 129 15.67 -0.47 -4.50
N HIS A 130 15.87 -0.33 -3.19
CA HIS A 130 14.87 0.22 -2.28
C HIS A 130 14.40 1.60 -2.74
N TRP A 131 15.37 2.49 -3.00
CA TRP A 131 15.15 3.86 -3.50
C TRP A 131 15.97 4.16 -4.74
N LEU A 132 15.44 5.05 -5.56
CA LEU A 132 16.08 5.60 -6.74
C LEU A 132 16.04 7.13 -6.71
N TYR A 133 16.99 7.77 -7.38
CA TYR A 133 16.86 9.17 -7.76
C TYR A 133 15.89 9.27 -8.94
N GLY A 134 14.76 9.96 -8.76
CA GLY A 134 13.69 10.04 -9.76
C GLY A 134 14.09 10.72 -11.07
N GLU A 135 15.07 11.63 -11.04
CA GLU A 135 15.58 12.30 -12.24
C GLU A 135 16.46 11.39 -13.12
N THR A 136 17.18 10.44 -12.51
CA THR A 136 18.24 9.69 -13.20
C THR A 136 18.00 8.19 -13.27
N GLY A 137 17.16 7.64 -12.42
CA GLY A 137 16.98 6.20 -12.27
C GLY A 137 18.18 5.49 -11.60
N LYS A 138 19.11 6.25 -11.02
CA LYS A 138 20.25 5.69 -10.29
C LYS A 138 19.85 5.32 -8.88
N VAL A 139 20.51 4.28 -8.35
CA VAL A 139 20.31 3.85 -6.97
C VAL A 139 20.57 4.98 -5.97
N LYS A 140 19.63 5.19 -5.06
CA LYS A 140 19.83 5.97 -3.84
C LYS A 140 19.97 4.97 -2.70
N PRO A 141 21.17 4.78 -2.12
CA PRO A 141 21.36 3.82 -1.05
C PRO A 141 20.43 4.06 0.13
N PHE A 142 19.74 3.02 0.58
CA PHE A 142 18.96 3.07 1.82
C PHE A 142 19.88 3.08 3.05
N SER A 143 20.97 2.29 2.97
CA SER A 143 22.07 2.30 3.93
C SER A 143 23.38 1.99 3.21
N SER A 144 24.49 2.02 3.92
CA SER A 144 25.82 1.79 3.34
C SER A 144 26.01 0.44 2.65
N LYS A 145 25.21 -0.58 2.99
CA LYS A 145 25.24 -1.91 2.39
C LYS A 145 23.96 -2.27 1.66
N ASP A 146 22.98 -1.39 1.69
CA ASP A 146 21.74 -1.46 0.92
C ASP A 146 21.80 -0.41 -0.18
N ASP A 147 22.69 -0.65 -1.12
CA ASP A 147 23.07 0.18 -2.26
C ASP A 147 22.86 -0.53 -3.60
N GLY A 148 22.15 -1.63 -3.58
CA GLY A 148 21.90 -2.50 -4.73
C GLY A 148 20.48 -3.00 -4.81
N ALA A 149 20.32 -4.32 -5.00
CA ALA A 149 19.01 -4.95 -5.12
C ALA A 149 18.26 -5.03 -3.78
N ASP A 150 16.96 -4.70 -3.80
CA ASP A 150 15.99 -5.02 -2.77
C ASP A 150 14.87 -5.86 -3.38
N ILE A 151 14.86 -7.17 -3.07
CA ILE A 151 13.91 -8.10 -3.69
C ILE A 151 12.50 -7.98 -3.11
N VAL A 152 12.35 -7.47 -1.89
CA VAL A 152 11.06 -7.25 -1.24
C VAL A 152 10.36 -6.03 -1.84
N GLU A 153 11.07 -4.91 -1.95
CA GLU A 153 10.55 -3.72 -2.65
C GLU A 153 10.22 -4.02 -4.12
N THR A 154 11.07 -4.84 -4.76
CA THR A 154 10.81 -5.35 -6.11
C THR A 154 9.53 -6.19 -6.17
N ALA A 155 9.25 -7.01 -5.15
CA ALA A 155 8.02 -7.79 -5.11
C ALA A 155 6.77 -6.89 -5.02
N TYR A 156 6.81 -5.81 -4.24
CA TYR A 156 5.71 -4.84 -4.18
C TYR A 156 5.52 -4.11 -5.52
N LEU A 157 6.62 -3.71 -6.18
CA LEU A 157 6.55 -3.12 -7.51
C LEU A 157 5.93 -4.10 -8.52
N MET A 158 6.37 -5.35 -8.52
CA MET A 158 5.86 -6.37 -9.45
C MET A 158 4.40 -6.73 -9.17
N GLN A 159 3.96 -6.69 -7.91
CA GLN A 159 2.54 -6.84 -7.56
C GLN A 159 1.69 -5.76 -8.26
N GLY A 160 2.12 -4.50 -8.21
CA GLY A 160 1.46 -3.40 -8.92
C GLY A 160 1.52 -3.54 -10.44
N LEU A 161 2.70 -3.83 -10.98
CA LEU A 161 2.90 -3.99 -12.43
C LEU A 161 2.09 -5.16 -13.00
N LEU A 162 2.04 -6.31 -12.34
CA LEU A 162 1.23 -7.45 -12.78
C LEU A 162 -0.27 -7.14 -12.73
N THR A 163 -0.73 -6.39 -11.73
CA THR A 163 -2.11 -5.89 -11.66
C THR A 163 -2.40 -4.98 -12.88
N ALA A 164 -1.50 -4.05 -13.19
CA ALA A 164 -1.62 -3.18 -14.36
C ALA A 164 -1.59 -3.98 -15.67
N ARG A 165 -0.70 -4.97 -15.81
CA ARG A 165 -0.67 -5.85 -16.98
C ARG A 165 -2.03 -6.49 -17.24
N GLN A 166 -2.66 -7.04 -16.22
CA GLN A 166 -3.97 -7.68 -16.36
C GLN A 166 -5.08 -6.68 -16.74
N TYR A 167 -5.02 -5.47 -16.22
CA TYR A 167 -5.96 -4.40 -16.56
C TYR A 167 -5.83 -3.96 -18.02
N LEU A 168 -4.61 -3.90 -18.54
CA LEU A 168 -4.28 -3.39 -19.88
C LEU A 168 -4.43 -4.44 -20.99
N MET A 169 -4.31 -5.73 -20.69
CA MET A 169 -4.29 -6.81 -21.70
C MET A 169 -5.53 -6.85 -22.60
N LYS A 170 -6.67 -6.39 -22.11
CA LYS A 170 -7.95 -6.35 -22.86
C LYS A 170 -8.23 -4.99 -23.50
N GLY A 171 -7.28 -4.07 -23.40
CA GLY A 171 -7.41 -2.70 -23.89
C GLY A 171 -6.99 -2.54 -25.35
N SER A 172 -6.67 -1.29 -25.72
CA SER A 172 -6.18 -0.93 -27.06
C SER A 172 -4.84 -1.57 -27.40
N SER A 173 -4.44 -1.53 -28.68
CA SER A 173 -3.12 -2.01 -29.13
C SER A 173 -1.96 -1.35 -28.37
N ASP A 174 -2.11 -0.07 -27.99
CA ASP A 174 -1.09 0.64 -27.23
C ASP A 174 -1.01 0.16 -25.77
N GLU A 175 -2.16 -0.09 -25.14
CA GLU A 175 -2.22 -0.70 -23.81
C GLU A 175 -1.65 -2.12 -23.80
N GLN A 176 -1.89 -2.90 -24.84
CA GLN A 176 -1.29 -4.24 -24.98
C GLN A 176 0.23 -4.20 -25.15
N LYS A 177 0.78 -3.19 -25.86
CA LYS A 177 2.23 -2.97 -25.91
C LYS A 177 2.81 -2.62 -24.55
N LEU A 178 2.12 -1.79 -23.76
CA LEU A 178 2.52 -1.48 -22.40
C LEU A 178 2.51 -2.73 -21.52
N ALA A 179 1.47 -3.54 -21.61
CA ALA A 179 1.40 -4.83 -20.92
C ALA A 179 2.58 -5.75 -21.30
N GLY A 180 3.01 -5.76 -22.57
CA GLY A 180 4.19 -6.51 -23.03
C GLY A 180 5.50 -6.00 -22.44
N LYS A 181 5.67 -4.68 -22.26
CA LYS A 181 6.85 -4.12 -21.55
C LYS A 181 6.87 -4.53 -20.08
N ILE A 182 5.71 -4.48 -19.40
CA ILE A 182 5.58 -4.95 -18.02
C ILE A 182 5.96 -6.43 -17.92
N ASP A 183 5.49 -7.26 -18.84
CA ASP A 183 5.81 -8.69 -18.88
C ASP A 183 7.33 -8.92 -19.04
N SER A 184 8.01 -8.08 -19.82
CA SER A 184 9.48 -8.15 -19.97
C SER A 184 10.21 -7.79 -18.67
N LEU A 185 9.76 -6.76 -17.93
CA LEU A 185 10.33 -6.40 -16.63
C LEU A 185 10.12 -7.52 -15.61
N TRP A 186 8.92 -8.10 -15.57
CA TRP A 186 8.56 -9.21 -14.69
C TRP A 186 9.46 -10.43 -14.92
N LYS A 187 9.63 -10.85 -16.18
CA LYS A 187 10.44 -12.01 -16.55
C LYS A 187 11.94 -11.84 -16.32
N ALA A 188 12.41 -10.60 -16.24
CA ALA A 188 13.82 -10.29 -16.05
C ALA A 188 14.30 -10.37 -14.59
N VAL A 189 13.39 -10.47 -13.62
CA VAL A 189 13.77 -10.60 -12.21
C VAL A 189 14.27 -12.02 -11.94
N GLU A 190 15.52 -12.13 -11.54
CA GLU A 190 16.20 -13.40 -11.23
C GLU A 190 15.91 -13.82 -9.76
N TRP A 191 14.65 -14.19 -9.46
CA TRP A 191 14.21 -14.53 -8.11
C TRP A 191 15.04 -15.64 -7.46
N ASP A 192 15.45 -16.65 -8.26
CA ASP A 192 16.29 -17.77 -7.82
C ASP A 192 17.71 -17.32 -7.43
N TRP A 193 18.24 -16.21 -7.98
CA TRP A 193 19.49 -15.61 -7.56
C TRP A 193 19.49 -15.29 -6.07
N PHE A 194 18.36 -14.80 -5.55
CA PHE A 194 18.21 -14.39 -4.15
C PHE A 194 18.12 -15.56 -3.16
N THR A 195 18.25 -16.80 -3.65
CA THR A 195 18.54 -17.97 -2.81
C THR A 195 20.03 -18.11 -2.46
N ARG A 196 20.88 -17.19 -2.90
CA ARG A 196 22.33 -17.21 -2.65
C ARG A 196 22.99 -18.55 -3.05
N GLY A 197 22.71 -18.98 -4.27
CA GLY A 197 23.29 -20.21 -4.82
C GLY A 197 22.50 -21.50 -4.49
N GLY A 198 21.21 -21.39 -4.21
CA GLY A 198 20.32 -22.54 -4.03
C GLY A 198 20.03 -22.91 -2.57
N GLU A 199 20.23 -21.98 -1.62
CA GLU A 199 19.76 -22.17 -0.24
C GLU A 199 18.23 -22.20 -0.19
N ASP A 200 17.69 -22.89 0.83
CA ASP A 200 16.25 -23.03 1.05
C ASP A 200 15.64 -21.76 1.70
N VAL A 201 16.05 -20.56 1.28
CA VAL A 201 15.56 -19.27 1.78
C VAL A 201 15.87 -18.15 0.80
N LEU A 202 15.07 -17.07 0.80
CA LEU A 202 15.37 -15.85 0.07
C LEU A 202 16.09 -14.83 0.96
N TYR A 203 17.05 -14.11 0.37
CA TYR A 203 17.77 -13.02 0.99
C TYR A 203 17.25 -11.69 0.51
N TRP A 204 17.05 -10.73 1.41
CA TRP A 204 16.40 -9.44 1.15
C TRP A 204 17.21 -8.55 0.22
N HIS A 205 18.51 -8.42 0.51
CA HIS A 205 19.40 -7.44 -0.13
C HIS A 205 20.59 -8.10 -0.81
N TRP A 206 21.01 -7.54 -1.94
CA TRP A 206 22.27 -7.82 -2.56
C TRP A 206 22.94 -6.50 -3.00
N SER A 207 24.20 -6.30 -2.63
CA SER A 207 25.00 -5.10 -2.93
C SER A 207 26.01 -5.40 -4.02
N PRO A 208 26.20 -4.52 -5.03
CA PRO A 208 27.30 -4.66 -5.98
C PRO A 208 28.67 -4.53 -5.33
N ASP A 209 28.78 -3.76 -4.24
CA ASP A 209 30.04 -3.49 -3.54
C ASP A 209 30.30 -4.44 -2.38
N TYR A 210 29.25 -4.93 -1.70
CA TYR A 210 29.35 -5.76 -0.49
C TYR A 210 28.76 -7.16 -0.65
N GLY A 211 28.20 -7.49 -1.82
CA GLY A 211 27.57 -8.82 -2.06
C GLY A 211 26.45 -9.11 -1.04
N TRP A 212 26.58 -10.22 -0.34
CA TRP A 212 25.58 -10.71 0.62
C TRP A 212 25.90 -10.33 2.08
N GLU A 213 26.73 -9.30 2.35
CA GLU A 213 27.17 -8.97 3.70
C GLU A 213 26.06 -8.57 4.67
N MET A 214 24.92 -8.03 4.18
CA MET A 214 23.75 -7.78 5.04
C MET A 214 23.17 -9.07 5.61
N ASN A 215 23.31 -10.19 4.89
CA ASN A 215 22.91 -11.53 5.32
C ASN A 215 21.48 -11.61 5.90
N HIS A 216 20.57 -10.79 5.40
CA HIS A 216 19.20 -10.69 5.90
C HIS A 216 18.31 -11.72 5.19
N GLN A 217 18.05 -12.85 5.86
CA GLN A 217 17.13 -13.87 5.39
C GLN A 217 15.68 -13.43 5.62
N VAL A 218 14.83 -13.57 4.61
CA VAL A 218 13.39 -13.28 4.73
C VAL A 218 12.69 -14.51 5.31
N ARG A 219 12.40 -14.49 6.59
CA ARG A 219 11.83 -15.64 7.33
C ARG A 219 10.73 -15.20 8.29
N GLY A 220 9.73 -16.05 8.48
CA GLY A 220 8.64 -15.83 9.42
C GLY A 220 7.53 -14.95 8.86
N TYR A 221 6.40 -14.90 9.57
CA TYR A 221 5.26 -14.11 9.13
C TYR A 221 5.50 -12.63 9.37
N ASN A 222 5.52 -11.91 8.26
CA ASN A 222 5.64 -10.47 8.15
C ASN A 222 5.01 -10.03 6.81
N GLU A 223 5.36 -8.86 6.31
CA GLU A 223 4.87 -8.28 5.05
C GLU A 223 5.31 -9.03 3.79
N CYS A 224 6.26 -9.96 3.87
CA CYS A 224 6.98 -10.51 2.72
C CYS A 224 6.35 -11.76 2.07
N LEU A 225 5.13 -12.17 2.43
CA LEU A 225 4.49 -13.35 1.81
C LEU A 225 4.43 -13.24 0.28
N ILE A 226 4.13 -12.05 -0.23
CA ILE A 226 4.06 -11.76 -1.68
C ILE A 226 5.37 -12.06 -2.40
N LEU A 227 6.52 -11.83 -1.76
CA LEU A 227 7.83 -12.14 -2.33
C LEU A 227 7.94 -13.62 -2.70
N TYR A 228 7.62 -14.52 -1.76
CA TYR A 228 7.71 -15.95 -1.99
C TYR A 228 6.73 -16.46 -3.04
N ILE A 229 5.51 -15.87 -3.05
CA ILE A 229 4.51 -16.21 -4.07
C ILE A 229 4.98 -15.77 -5.46
N LEU A 230 5.49 -14.54 -5.61
CA LEU A 230 6.01 -14.06 -6.89
C LEU A 230 7.25 -14.85 -7.34
N ALA A 231 8.17 -15.11 -6.44
CA ALA A 231 9.34 -15.92 -6.74
C ALA A 231 8.97 -17.34 -7.23
N ALA A 232 7.97 -17.98 -6.62
CA ALA A 232 7.46 -19.27 -7.08
C ALA A 232 6.68 -19.18 -8.40
N SER A 233 6.11 -18.00 -8.70
CA SER A 233 5.29 -17.71 -9.89
C SER A 233 6.12 -17.37 -11.12
N SER A 234 7.40 -17.04 -10.97
CA SER A 234 8.25 -16.61 -12.09
C SER A 234 8.31 -17.68 -13.18
N PRO A 235 8.08 -17.30 -14.45
CA PRO A 235 8.16 -18.26 -15.56
C PRO A 235 9.62 -18.57 -15.99
N SER A 236 10.58 -17.73 -15.60
CA SER A 236 11.99 -17.83 -16.02
C SER A 236 12.94 -18.17 -14.88
N HIS A 237 12.73 -17.61 -13.68
CA HIS A 237 13.63 -17.67 -12.52
C HIS A 237 12.90 -18.12 -11.26
N SER A 238 12.24 -19.25 -11.32
CA SER A 238 11.32 -19.71 -10.27
C SER A 238 12.02 -20.48 -9.16
N ILE A 239 11.66 -20.18 -7.91
CA ILE A 239 12.06 -20.99 -6.75
C ILE A 239 11.23 -22.26 -6.58
N GLY A 240 11.80 -23.27 -5.91
CA GLY A 240 11.11 -24.49 -5.50
C GLY A 240 10.24 -24.29 -4.25
N PRO A 241 9.31 -25.21 -3.96
CA PRO A 241 8.45 -25.13 -2.77
C PRO A 241 9.24 -25.23 -1.46
N ASP A 242 10.39 -25.91 -1.44
CA ASP A 242 11.24 -26.02 -0.26
C ASP A 242 11.71 -24.66 0.24
N VAL A 243 11.99 -23.71 -0.66
CA VAL A 243 12.40 -22.35 -0.29
C VAL A 243 11.29 -21.62 0.49
N TYR A 244 10.03 -21.86 0.17
CA TYR A 244 8.89 -21.38 0.94
C TYR A 244 8.75 -22.10 2.28
N HIS A 245 8.69 -23.43 2.27
CA HIS A 245 8.39 -24.21 3.46
C HIS A 245 9.52 -24.20 4.49
N LYS A 246 10.78 -24.28 4.04
CA LYS A 246 11.95 -24.28 4.94
C LYS A 246 12.46 -22.85 5.22
N GLY A 247 12.35 -21.96 4.24
CA GLY A 247 12.76 -20.56 4.36
C GLY A 247 11.73 -19.74 5.11
N TRP A 248 10.68 -19.28 4.43
CA TRP A 248 9.67 -18.40 5.03
C TRP A 248 8.95 -19.08 6.20
N ALA A 249 8.46 -20.27 6.01
CA ALA A 249 7.73 -21.00 7.06
C ALA A 249 8.61 -21.67 8.11
N LYS A 250 9.95 -21.52 8.03
CA LYS A 250 10.92 -22.05 9.03
C LYS A 250 10.74 -23.56 9.30
N GLY A 251 10.39 -24.35 8.27
CA GLY A 251 10.12 -25.78 8.42
C GLY A 251 8.88 -26.08 9.26
N GLY A 252 7.95 -25.15 9.36
CA GLY A 252 6.74 -25.24 10.19
C GLY A 252 6.84 -24.52 11.55
N ASP A 253 8.01 -23.99 11.93
CA ASP A 253 8.14 -23.21 13.18
C ASP A 253 7.39 -21.86 13.11
N ILE A 254 6.94 -21.44 11.94
CA ILE A 254 6.04 -20.30 11.76
C ILE A 254 4.70 -20.48 12.50
N ASN A 255 4.29 -21.74 12.75
CA ASN A 255 3.07 -22.01 13.46
C ASN A 255 3.16 -21.51 14.90
N GLY A 256 2.16 -20.77 15.32
CA GLY A 256 2.02 -20.22 16.64
C GLY A 256 0.61 -20.37 17.17
N TYR A 257 0.44 -19.97 18.40
CA TYR A 257 -0.86 -19.80 19.00
C TYR A 257 -0.76 -18.72 20.07
N THR A 258 -1.35 -17.57 19.77
CA THR A 258 -1.62 -16.55 20.77
C THR A 258 -3.05 -16.06 20.59
N SER A 259 -3.71 -15.67 21.68
CA SER A 259 -5.12 -15.28 21.61
C SER A 259 -5.40 -14.07 22.51
N PRO A 260 -4.72 -12.94 22.28
CA PRO A 260 -4.99 -11.74 23.05
C PRO A 260 -6.40 -11.25 22.77
N TYR A 261 -7.10 -10.88 23.82
CA TYR A 261 -8.48 -10.37 23.74
C TYR A 261 -9.48 -11.35 23.12
N GLY A 262 -9.15 -12.66 23.03
CA GLY A 262 -9.99 -13.66 22.40
C GLY A 262 -9.82 -13.79 20.87
N TYR A 263 -8.94 -12.99 20.24
CA TYR A 263 -8.62 -13.07 18.82
C TYR A 263 -7.36 -13.91 18.60
N THR A 264 -7.51 -15.05 17.94
CA THR A 264 -6.41 -16.03 17.80
C THR A 264 -5.56 -15.73 16.57
N LEU A 265 -4.23 -15.61 16.77
CA LEU A 265 -3.23 -15.67 15.71
C LEU A 265 -2.66 -17.07 15.62
N ARG A 266 -2.64 -17.63 14.41
CA ARG A 266 -2.12 -18.98 14.11
C ARG A 266 -0.68 -18.96 13.67
N LEU A 267 -0.18 -17.79 13.29
CA LEU A 267 1.20 -17.56 12.88
C LEU A 267 1.96 -16.82 13.98
N LYS A 268 3.24 -17.18 14.16
CA LYS A 268 4.18 -16.38 14.93
C LYS A 268 4.56 -15.16 14.09
N HIS A 269 4.04 -14.01 14.45
CA HIS A 269 4.47 -12.75 13.86
C HIS A 269 5.92 -12.48 14.25
N ASP A 270 6.77 -12.25 13.25
CA ASP A 270 8.22 -12.17 13.47
C ASP A 270 8.59 -11.00 14.39
N GLY A 271 9.27 -11.30 15.51
CA GLY A 271 9.58 -10.32 16.54
C GLY A 271 8.39 -9.73 17.33
N ALA A 272 7.14 -10.22 17.10
CA ALA A 272 5.93 -9.72 17.75
C ALA A 272 4.93 -10.84 18.14
N PRO A 273 5.34 -11.85 18.89
CA PRO A 273 4.56 -13.07 19.09
C PRO A 273 3.33 -12.91 19.99
N GLU A 274 3.24 -11.83 20.80
CA GLU A 274 2.16 -11.68 21.78
C GLU A 274 0.89 -11.07 21.20
N TYR A 275 1.03 -9.93 20.50
CA TYR A 275 -0.09 -9.11 20.02
C TYR A 275 -0.13 -8.94 18.50
N GLY A 276 0.79 -9.57 17.78
CA GLY A 276 1.01 -9.35 16.37
C GLY A 276 1.88 -8.12 16.06
N GLY A 277 2.34 -8.04 14.82
CA GLY A 277 3.20 -6.98 14.33
C GLY A 277 2.45 -5.67 14.01
N PRO A 278 3.15 -4.71 13.40
CA PRO A 278 2.52 -3.52 12.83
C PRO A 278 1.54 -3.91 11.70
N LEU A 279 0.47 -3.13 11.53
CA LEU A 279 -0.64 -3.53 10.64
C LEU A 279 -0.29 -3.59 9.15
N PHE A 280 0.80 -2.96 8.69
CA PHE A 280 1.22 -3.10 7.30
C PHE A 280 1.50 -4.57 6.92
N TRP A 281 1.77 -5.46 7.89
CA TRP A 281 1.89 -6.91 7.66
C TRP A 281 0.59 -7.56 7.21
N ALA A 282 -0.55 -7.00 7.60
CA ALA A 282 -1.86 -7.42 7.11
C ALA A 282 -2.28 -6.75 5.80
N HIS A 283 -1.46 -5.81 5.28
CA HIS A 283 -1.82 -5.01 4.11
C HIS A 283 -0.95 -5.31 2.89
N TYR A 284 0.38 -5.12 2.95
CA TYR A 284 1.25 -5.02 1.76
C TYR A 284 1.21 -6.25 0.85
N SER A 285 1.33 -7.46 1.39
CA SER A 285 1.18 -8.67 0.58
C SER A 285 -0.23 -8.83 0.01
N TYR A 286 -1.24 -8.28 0.68
CA TYR A 286 -2.65 -8.50 0.36
C TYR A 286 -3.29 -7.38 -0.45
N PHE A 287 -2.50 -6.52 -1.08
CA PHE A 287 -3.03 -5.56 -2.05
C PHE A 287 -3.49 -6.25 -3.33
N GLY A 288 -2.72 -7.22 -3.80
CA GLY A 288 -3.05 -8.05 -4.95
C GLY A 288 -3.52 -9.46 -4.57
N LEU A 289 -2.88 -10.07 -3.56
CA LEU A 289 -3.33 -11.38 -3.05
C LEU A 289 -4.64 -11.22 -2.31
N ASP A 290 -5.70 -11.86 -2.79
CA ASP A 290 -6.99 -11.87 -2.12
C ASP A 290 -6.97 -12.83 -0.91
N PRO A 291 -6.88 -12.32 0.33
CA PRO A 291 -6.74 -13.19 1.50
C PRO A 291 -7.98 -14.04 1.76
N ARG A 292 -9.17 -13.65 1.23
CA ARG A 292 -10.41 -14.41 1.35
C ARG A 292 -10.32 -15.78 0.68
N LEU A 293 -9.42 -15.90 -0.29
CA LEU A 293 -9.20 -17.10 -1.09
C LEU A 293 -7.93 -17.87 -0.68
N LEU A 294 -7.13 -17.32 0.23
CA LEU A 294 -5.81 -17.84 0.56
C LEU A 294 -5.82 -18.67 1.83
N LYS A 295 -5.52 -19.96 1.68
CA LYS A 295 -5.26 -20.88 2.76
C LYS A 295 -4.15 -21.84 2.38
N ASP A 296 -3.30 -22.17 3.32
CA ASP A 296 -2.30 -23.23 3.20
C ASP A 296 -2.27 -24.11 4.45
N ILE A 297 -1.23 -24.92 4.59
CA ILE A 297 -1.08 -25.79 5.76
C ILE A 297 -0.77 -25.03 7.06
N TYR A 298 -0.43 -23.74 6.98
CA TYR A 298 -0.03 -22.91 8.13
C TYR A 298 -1.18 -22.03 8.61
N ALA A 299 -1.95 -21.40 7.72
CA ALA A 299 -2.99 -20.46 8.09
C ALA A 299 -4.14 -20.34 7.07
N ASP A 300 -5.26 -19.83 7.56
CA ASP A 300 -6.28 -19.12 6.80
C ASP A 300 -5.95 -17.64 6.91
N TYR A 301 -5.47 -17.03 5.80
CA TYR A 301 -4.91 -15.69 5.82
C TYR A 301 -5.96 -14.59 5.98
N TRP A 302 -7.22 -14.88 5.60
CA TRP A 302 -8.32 -13.96 5.91
C TRP A 302 -8.54 -13.84 7.41
N GLN A 303 -8.69 -14.98 8.07
CA GLN A 303 -8.92 -15.01 9.52
C GLN A 303 -7.73 -14.45 10.30
N GLU A 304 -6.50 -14.72 9.83
CA GLU A 304 -5.28 -14.19 10.45
C GLU A 304 -5.27 -12.66 10.41
N ASN A 305 -5.55 -12.05 9.22
CA ASN A 305 -5.56 -10.61 9.05
C ASN A 305 -6.70 -9.93 9.81
N VAL A 306 -7.91 -10.53 9.83
CA VAL A 306 -9.04 -10.03 10.64
C VAL A 306 -8.67 -10.01 12.12
N ASN A 307 -8.13 -11.11 12.63
CA ASN A 307 -7.76 -11.20 14.05
C ASN A 307 -6.62 -10.24 14.40
N HIS A 308 -5.60 -10.13 13.55
CA HIS A 308 -4.50 -9.17 13.73
C HIS A 308 -5.03 -7.72 13.81
N THR A 309 -5.92 -7.34 12.92
CA THR A 309 -6.56 -6.02 12.92
C THR A 309 -7.38 -5.79 14.20
N LEU A 310 -8.17 -6.79 14.61
CA LEU A 310 -8.99 -6.69 15.83
C LEU A 310 -8.15 -6.58 17.10
N ILE A 311 -6.98 -7.24 17.15
CA ILE A 311 -6.03 -7.10 18.26
C ILE A 311 -5.49 -5.66 18.34
N ASN A 312 -5.05 -5.10 17.21
CA ASN A 312 -4.54 -3.74 17.13
C ASN A 312 -5.61 -2.71 17.56
N TRP A 313 -6.83 -2.83 17.01
CA TRP A 313 -7.97 -2.01 17.42
C TRP A 313 -8.27 -2.16 18.92
N LYS A 314 -8.28 -3.39 19.45
CA LYS A 314 -8.63 -3.63 20.85
C LYS A 314 -7.57 -3.09 21.81
N TRP A 315 -6.29 -3.16 21.43
CA TRP A 315 -5.20 -2.53 22.17
C TRP A 315 -5.43 -1.02 22.32
N CYS A 316 -5.66 -0.32 21.20
CA CYS A 316 -5.90 1.12 21.24
C CYS A 316 -7.20 1.46 21.99
N SER A 317 -8.27 0.68 21.78
CA SER A 317 -9.56 0.87 22.46
C SER A 317 -9.46 0.70 23.99
N LEU A 318 -8.68 -0.27 24.48
CA LEU A 318 -8.44 -0.48 25.92
C LEU A 318 -7.40 0.50 26.46
N ASN A 319 -6.51 1.00 25.62
CA ASN A 319 -5.50 1.99 25.94
C ASN A 319 -4.67 1.65 27.20
N PRO A 320 -4.01 0.48 27.27
CA PRO A 320 -3.33 0.04 28.47
C PRO A 320 -2.16 0.96 28.88
N CYS A 321 -1.62 1.73 27.94
CA CYS A 321 -0.56 2.71 28.20
C CYS A 321 -1.07 4.09 28.63
N GLY A 322 -2.38 4.34 28.59
CA GLY A 322 -3.01 5.61 28.99
C GLY A 322 -2.70 6.80 28.08
N TYR A 323 -2.47 6.57 26.80
CA TYR A 323 -2.18 7.66 25.84
C TYR A 323 -3.42 8.50 25.56
N LYS A 324 -3.24 9.82 25.55
CA LYS A 324 -4.30 10.75 25.16
C LYS A 324 -4.73 10.49 23.71
N GLY A 325 -6.03 10.52 23.45
CA GLY A 325 -6.62 10.39 22.11
C GLY A 325 -6.97 8.95 21.73
N TYR A 326 -6.32 7.93 22.31
CA TYR A 326 -6.63 6.54 22.00
C TYR A 326 -8.05 6.17 22.41
N SER A 327 -8.80 5.54 21.51
CA SER A 327 -10.18 5.10 21.76
C SER A 327 -10.59 4.01 20.76
N GLU A 328 -11.84 3.56 20.84
CA GLU A 328 -12.42 2.65 19.83
C GLU A 328 -12.52 3.26 18.43
N ASN A 329 -12.53 4.61 18.33
CA ASN A 329 -12.60 5.36 17.08
C ASN A 329 -11.27 6.02 16.71
N CYS A 330 -10.26 5.98 17.58
CA CYS A 330 -8.94 6.53 17.32
C CYS A 330 -7.90 5.45 17.58
N TRP A 331 -7.53 4.73 16.52
CA TRP A 331 -6.67 3.57 16.56
C TRP A 331 -5.89 3.39 15.26
N GLY A 332 -4.87 2.55 15.29
CA GLY A 332 -4.09 2.18 14.13
C GLY A 332 -2.60 2.32 14.37
N LEU A 333 -1.93 1.18 14.65
CA LEU A 333 -0.50 1.11 14.88
C LEU A 333 0.16 0.39 13.70
N THR A 334 1.04 1.11 13.00
CA THR A 334 1.84 0.60 11.89
C THR A 334 3.18 1.33 11.83
N ALA A 335 4.04 0.99 10.86
CA ALA A 335 5.26 1.73 10.64
C ALA A 335 4.94 3.14 10.11
N SER A 336 5.46 4.17 10.73
CA SER A 336 5.22 5.56 10.41
C SER A 336 6.20 6.51 11.09
N TYR A 337 6.09 7.80 10.85
CA TYR A 337 6.81 8.79 11.65
C TYR A 337 6.40 8.78 13.12
N SER A 338 7.31 9.22 13.96
CA SER A 338 7.07 9.56 15.35
C SER A 338 7.88 10.81 15.73
N PRO A 339 7.64 11.43 16.91
CA PRO A 339 8.50 12.49 17.42
C PRO A 339 10.00 12.09 17.57
N ARG A 340 10.29 10.78 17.50
CA ARG A 340 11.65 10.22 17.63
C ARG A 340 12.24 9.69 16.31
N GLY A 341 11.58 9.96 15.18
CA GLY A 341 11.92 9.40 13.87
C GLY A 341 10.96 8.30 13.44
N TYR A 342 11.29 7.62 12.35
CA TYR A 342 10.47 6.51 11.81
C TYR A 342 10.53 5.29 12.73
N PHE A 343 9.39 4.66 12.99
CA PHE A 343 9.29 3.50 13.88
C PHE A 343 8.13 2.58 13.49
N ALA A 344 8.34 1.27 13.65
CA ALA A 344 7.30 0.27 13.41
C ALA A 344 6.43 0.08 14.65
N HIS A 345 5.42 0.95 14.81
CA HIS A 345 4.50 0.92 15.95
C HIS A 345 3.62 -0.34 15.91
N ARG A 346 3.46 -0.99 17.05
CA ARG A 346 2.59 -2.15 17.23
C ARG A 346 2.12 -2.28 18.68
N PRO A 347 1.05 -3.03 18.94
CA PRO A 347 0.63 -3.31 20.31
C PRO A 347 1.75 -3.89 21.17
N GLY A 348 1.91 -3.38 22.37
CA GLY A 348 2.91 -3.84 23.34
C GLY A 348 3.64 -2.70 24.04
N PRO A 349 4.04 -2.90 25.32
CA PRO A 349 4.86 -1.92 26.05
C PRO A 349 6.19 -1.66 25.32
N GLY A 350 6.52 -0.39 25.10
CA GLY A 350 7.77 0.03 24.44
C GLY A 350 7.76 -0.08 22.90
N THR A 351 6.75 -0.70 22.31
CA THR A 351 6.55 -0.76 20.85
C THR A 351 5.36 0.07 20.37
N ASP A 352 4.48 0.45 21.29
CA ASP A 352 3.51 1.52 21.14
C ASP A 352 4.09 2.80 21.77
N LEU A 353 4.25 3.85 20.96
CA LEU A 353 4.84 5.13 21.39
C LEU A 353 3.80 6.25 21.52
N GLY A 354 2.51 5.92 21.56
CA GLY A 354 1.43 6.91 21.60
C GLY A 354 1.23 7.65 20.29
N VAL A 355 1.47 6.97 19.17
CA VAL A 355 1.35 7.49 17.80
C VAL A 355 0.29 6.69 17.05
N ILE A 356 -0.64 7.39 16.42
CA ILE A 356 -1.66 6.80 15.52
C ILE A 356 -1.30 7.12 14.07
N SER A 357 -1.41 6.13 13.22
CA SER A 357 -1.23 6.25 11.78
C SER A 357 -2.58 5.99 11.09
N PRO A 358 -3.19 7.01 10.46
CA PRO A 358 -4.50 6.85 9.83
C PRO A 358 -4.58 5.70 8.84
N THR A 359 -3.51 5.48 8.07
CA THR A 359 -3.40 4.38 7.10
C THR A 359 -3.71 3.02 7.73
N ALA A 360 -3.26 2.76 8.95
CA ALA A 360 -3.44 1.47 9.62
C ALA A 360 -4.92 1.12 9.83
N ALA A 361 -5.72 2.09 10.28
CA ALA A 361 -7.16 1.89 10.45
C ALA A 361 -7.91 1.88 9.11
N ILE A 362 -7.54 2.76 8.19
CA ILE A 362 -8.22 2.93 6.89
C ILE A 362 -7.98 1.72 5.99
N ALA A 363 -6.72 1.29 5.83
CA ALA A 363 -6.38 0.14 5.00
C ALA A 363 -6.89 -1.20 5.56
N SER A 364 -7.30 -1.21 6.83
CA SER A 364 -7.96 -2.36 7.44
C SER A 364 -9.46 -2.48 7.12
N ILE A 365 -10.02 -1.57 6.33
CA ILE A 365 -11.47 -1.53 6.05
C ILE A 365 -12.03 -2.85 5.47
N PRO A 366 -11.33 -3.65 4.66
CA PRO A 366 -11.87 -4.95 4.24
C PRO A 366 -12.04 -5.92 5.41
N TYR A 367 -11.18 -5.83 6.43
CA TYR A 367 -11.16 -6.76 7.58
C TYR A 367 -12.11 -6.35 8.69
N THR A 368 -12.27 -5.05 8.92
CA THR A 368 -13.07 -4.49 10.02
C THR A 368 -13.87 -3.26 9.58
N PRO A 369 -14.84 -3.41 8.65
CA PRO A 369 -15.51 -2.27 8.00
C PRO A 369 -16.07 -1.24 8.99
N ASP A 370 -16.83 -1.69 9.99
CA ASP A 370 -17.49 -0.79 10.94
C ASP A 370 -16.46 0.00 11.78
N LYS A 371 -15.37 -0.67 12.22
CA LYS A 371 -14.33 -0.03 13.04
C LYS A 371 -13.48 0.92 12.23
N SER A 372 -13.13 0.53 11.02
CA SER A 372 -12.39 1.37 10.08
C SER A 372 -13.20 2.59 9.68
N MET A 373 -14.50 2.42 9.39
CA MET A 373 -15.37 3.55 9.04
C MET A 373 -15.54 4.52 10.20
N ALA A 374 -15.71 4.02 11.43
CA ALA A 374 -15.77 4.85 12.63
C ALA A 374 -14.48 5.66 12.83
N ALA A 375 -13.31 5.04 12.59
CA ALA A 375 -12.03 5.73 12.66
C ALA A 375 -11.90 6.80 11.56
N ILE A 376 -12.27 6.50 10.31
CA ILE A 376 -12.25 7.47 9.20
C ILE A 376 -13.11 8.69 9.52
N ARG A 377 -14.32 8.48 10.06
CA ARG A 377 -15.21 9.58 10.48
C ARG A 377 -14.56 10.41 11.59
N HIS A 378 -14.02 9.79 12.62
CA HIS A 378 -13.33 10.47 13.69
C HIS A 378 -12.12 11.28 13.19
N PHE A 379 -11.28 10.66 12.37
CA PHE A 379 -10.11 11.33 11.79
C PHE A 379 -10.51 12.53 10.93
N TYR A 380 -11.57 12.40 10.13
CA TYR A 380 -11.99 13.47 9.23
C TYR A 380 -12.74 14.59 9.94
N PHE A 381 -13.78 14.26 10.73
CA PHE A 381 -14.66 15.29 11.31
C PHE A 381 -14.13 15.89 12.61
N GLU A 382 -13.44 15.09 13.45
CA GLU A 382 -12.96 15.56 14.75
C GLU A 382 -11.51 16.08 14.67
N LEU A 383 -10.65 15.38 13.95
CA LEU A 383 -9.22 15.68 13.89
C LEU A 383 -8.78 16.32 12.57
N GLY A 384 -9.64 16.41 11.55
CA GLY A 384 -9.29 16.81 10.19
C GLY A 384 -8.57 18.16 10.13
N SER A 385 -8.94 19.14 10.95
CA SER A 385 -8.24 20.43 11.01
C SER A 385 -6.74 20.31 11.37
N LYS A 386 -6.29 19.17 11.90
CA LYS A 386 -4.90 18.91 12.32
C LYS A 386 -4.19 17.89 11.45
N ILE A 387 -4.92 16.89 10.92
CA ILE A 387 -4.31 15.71 10.27
C ILE A 387 -4.72 15.52 8.81
N TRP A 388 -5.46 16.45 8.23
CA TRP A 388 -5.90 16.41 6.84
C TRP A 388 -5.25 17.53 6.01
N GLY A 389 -4.75 17.20 4.82
CA GLY A 389 -4.08 18.16 3.96
C GLY A 389 -4.25 17.89 2.47
N LYS A 390 -3.26 18.32 1.70
CA LYS A 390 -3.28 18.31 0.22
C LYS A 390 -3.62 16.94 -0.36
N TYR A 391 -3.06 15.88 0.21
CA TYR A 391 -3.18 14.51 -0.28
C TYR A 391 -4.00 13.59 0.64
N GLY A 392 -4.88 14.14 1.46
CA GLY A 392 -5.66 13.39 2.43
C GLY A 392 -5.04 13.42 3.82
N PHE A 393 -5.11 12.32 4.55
CA PHE A 393 -4.56 12.23 5.91
C PHE A 393 -3.03 12.25 5.88
N TYR A 394 -2.43 12.97 6.84
CA TYR A 394 -1.00 12.88 7.08
C TYR A 394 -0.62 11.51 7.64
N ASP A 395 0.64 11.15 7.47
CA ASP A 395 1.22 9.85 7.84
C ASP A 395 0.90 9.41 9.27
N ALA A 396 1.13 10.29 10.24
CA ALA A 396 0.95 9.96 11.65
C ALA A 396 0.69 11.20 12.52
N PHE A 397 0.16 10.96 13.73
CA PHE A 397 -0.01 12.00 14.73
C PHE A 397 0.05 11.43 16.16
N SER A 398 0.27 12.31 17.14
CA SER A 398 0.21 11.97 18.56
C SER A 398 -0.46 13.09 19.35
N GLU A 399 -1.66 12.84 19.84
CA GLU A 399 -2.32 13.77 20.78
C GLU A 399 -1.62 13.81 22.13
N GLN A 400 -0.97 12.72 22.54
CA GLN A 400 -0.18 12.66 23.76
C GLN A 400 1.01 13.62 23.74
N ALA A 401 1.67 13.74 22.57
CA ALA A 401 2.83 14.61 22.38
C ALA A 401 2.48 15.98 21.80
N ASP A 402 1.18 16.27 21.55
CA ASP A 402 0.71 17.43 20.77
C ASP A 402 1.49 17.59 19.45
N TRP A 403 1.67 16.48 18.73
CA TRP A 403 2.50 16.40 17.55
C TRP A 403 1.67 15.99 16.32
N PHE A 404 1.63 16.88 15.31
CA PHE A 404 0.81 16.76 14.11
C PHE A 404 1.64 17.20 12.89
N PRO A 405 2.56 16.33 12.39
CA PRO A 405 3.43 16.68 11.26
C PRO A 405 2.64 16.69 9.95
N GLN A 406 2.92 17.66 9.10
CA GLN A 406 2.30 17.74 7.77
C GLN A 406 3.16 16.96 6.74
N ARG A 407 3.17 15.65 6.87
CA ARG A 407 4.05 14.74 6.11
C ARG A 407 3.30 13.55 5.58
N TYR A 408 3.75 13.05 4.45
CA TYR A 408 3.22 11.87 3.77
C TYR A 408 4.35 10.89 3.44
N LEU A 409 4.05 9.59 3.48
CA LEU A 409 4.90 8.51 2.98
C LEU A 409 4.15 7.71 1.92
N ALA A 410 4.79 7.40 0.79
CA ALA A 410 4.15 6.63 -0.28
C ALA A 410 3.62 5.27 0.21
N ILE A 411 4.38 4.63 1.11
CA ILE A 411 4.04 3.32 1.67
C ILE A 411 2.80 3.35 2.58
N ASP A 412 2.40 4.54 3.05
CA ASP A 412 1.21 4.73 3.87
C ASP A 412 0.02 5.31 3.08
N GLU A 413 0.29 6.07 2.01
CA GLU A 413 -0.76 6.59 1.13
C GLU A 413 -1.33 5.49 0.21
N GLY A 414 -0.47 4.61 -0.32
CA GLY A 414 -0.90 3.52 -1.20
C GLY A 414 -1.94 2.59 -0.60
N PRO A 415 -1.73 2.09 0.63
CA PRO A 415 -2.69 1.23 1.33
C PRO A 415 -4.09 1.81 1.42
N ILE A 416 -4.22 3.12 1.65
CA ILE A 416 -5.52 3.81 1.75
C ILE A 416 -6.31 3.63 0.45
N VAL A 417 -5.72 4.00 -0.69
CA VAL A 417 -6.42 3.93 -1.98
C VAL A 417 -6.75 2.50 -2.37
N VAL A 418 -5.75 1.60 -2.24
CA VAL A 418 -5.84 0.20 -2.68
C VAL A 418 -6.87 -0.58 -1.87
N MET A 419 -6.84 -0.46 -0.54
CA MET A 419 -7.72 -1.26 0.31
C MET A 419 -9.15 -0.72 0.36
N ILE A 420 -9.37 0.59 0.19
CA ILE A 420 -10.72 1.12 -0.05
C ILE A 420 -11.31 0.52 -1.34
N GLU A 421 -10.52 0.43 -2.43
CA GLU A 421 -10.99 -0.15 -3.68
C GLU A 421 -11.28 -1.65 -3.54
N ASN A 422 -10.39 -2.38 -2.88
CA ASN A 422 -10.59 -3.80 -2.62
C ASN A 422 -11.83 -4.07 -1.74
N TYR A 423 -12.08 -3.24 -0.74
CA TYR A 423 -13.30 -3.31 0.06
C TYR A 423 -14.56 -3.09 -0.78
N ARG A 424 -14.56 -2.08 -1.65
CA ARG A 424 -15.73 -1.68 -2.43
C ARG A 424 -16.06 -2.65 -3.57
N THR A 425 -15.06 -3.13 -4.29
CA THR A 425 -15.25 -3.87 -5.55
C THR A 425 -14.43 -5.15 -5.68
N GLY A 426 -13.33 -5.25 -4.93
CA GLY A 426 -12.34 -6.31 -5.11
C GLY A 426 -11.56 -6.21 -6.43
N LEU A 427 -11.57 -5.06 -7.10
CA LEU A 427 -10.97 -4.87 -8.42
C LEU A 427 -9.52 -5.34 -8.48
N LEU A 428 -8.69 -4.85 -7.56
CA LEU A 428 -7.26 -5.10 -7.60
C LEU A 428 -6.94 -6.55 -7.25
N TRP A 429 -7.65 -7.13 -6.30
CA TRP A 429 -7.62 -8.57 -6.01
C TRP A 429 -7.99 -9.39 -7.24
N ASN A 430 -9.12 -9.08 -7.89
CA ASN A 430 -9.58 -9.81 -9.07
C ASN A 430 -8.56 -9.74 -10.21
N LEU A 431 -7.94 -8.59 -10.44
CA LEU A 431 -6.92 -8.39 -11.47
C LEU A 431 -5.67 -9.22 -11.15
N PHE A 432 -5.07 -9.05 -9.99
CA PHE A 432 -3.84 -9.74 -9.63
C PHE A 432 -4.02 -11.25 -9.57
N MET A 433 -5.08 -11.73 -8.91
CA MET A 433 -5.41 -13.16 -8.82
C MET A 433 -5.81 -13.77 -10.17
N SER A 434 -6.08 -12.97 -11.20
CA SER A 434 -6.31 -13.48 -12.55
C SER A 434 -5.04 -13.88 -13.28
N CYS A 435 -3.85 -13.45 -12.82
CA CYS A 435 -2.56 -13.79 -13.43
C CYS A 435 -2.36 -15.32 -13.46
N PRO A 436 -2.14 -15.93 -14.63
CA PRO A 436 -1.93 -17.37 -14.72
C PRO A 436 -0.71 -17.85 -13.93
N GLU A 437 0.37 -17.06 -13.95
CA GLU A 437 1.62 -17.37 -13.26
C GLU A 437 1.43 -17.33 -11.73
N VAL A 438 0.68 -16.36 -11.21
CA VAL A 438 0.36 -16.28 -9.78
C VAL A 438 -0.44 -17.49 -9.33
N LYS A 439 -1.44 -17.92 -10.11
CA LYS A 439 -2.20 -19.15 -9.84
C LYS A 439 -1.30 -20.39 -9.83
N ALA A 440 -0.37 -20.47 -10.77
CA ALA A 440 0.59 -21.59 -10.83
C ALA A 440 1.54 -21.58 -9.63
N GLY A 441 2.05 -20.39 -9.23
CA GLY A 441 2.90 -20.22 -8.08
C GLY A 441 2.21 -20.60 -6.75
N LEU A 442 0.99 -20.11 -6.54
CA LEU A 442 0.18 -20.47 -5.37
C LEU A 442 -0.02 -21.98 -5.27
N LYS A 443 -0.41 -22.62 -6.38
CA LYS A 443 -0.55 -24.08 -6.44
C LYS A 443 0.76 -24.81 -6.14
N LYS A 444 1.88 -24.30 -6.68
CA LYS A 444 3.23 -24.85 -6.46
C LYS A 444 3.63 -24.84 -5.00
N LEU A 445 3.26 -23.78 -4.26
CA LEU A 445 3.52 -23.63 -2.83
C LEU A 445 2.50 -24.33 -1.94
N GLY A 446 1.50 -25.01 -2.49
CA GLY A 446 0.50 -25.77 -1.74
C GLY A 446 -0.66 -24.93 -1.19
N PHE A 447 -0.89 -23.73 -1.74
CA PHE A 447 -2.08 -22.95 -1.38
C PHE A 447 -3.35 -23.58 -1.95
N GLU A 448 -4.35 -23.66 -1.10
CA GLU A 448 -5.71 -23.98 -1.47
C GLU A 448 -6.44 -22.68 -1.83
N LEU A 449 -6.91 -22.57 -3.07
CA LEU A 449 -7.80 -21.47 -3.45
C LEU A 449 -9.23 -21.84 -3.07
N ILE A 450 -9.75 -21.23 -2.01
CA ILE A 450 -11.14 -21.43 -1.58
C ILE A 450 -12.06 -20.84 -2.69
N LYS A 451 -13.07 -21.62 -3.11
CA LYS A 451 -14.04 -21.20 -4.15
C LYS A 451 -15.20 -20.44 -3.53
#